data_ccc2508d9e1a95017e80cc1df4313741
#
_entry.id   ccc2508d9e1a95017e80cc1df4313741
#
_cell.length_a   1.000
_cell.length_b   1.000
_cell.length_c   1.000
_cell.angle_alpha   90.00
_cell.angle_beta   90.00
_cell.angle_gamma   90.00
#
_symmetry.space_group_name_H-M   'P 1'
#
loop_
_entity.id
_entity.type
_entity.pdbx_description
1 polymer ?
#
loop_
_entity_poly.entity_id
_entity_poly.type
_entity_poly.pdbx_seq_one_letter_code
_entity_poly.pdbx_strand_id
1 'polypeptide(L)'
;GLDVLGFGNGIDCGSLQRYREAELTHGRVAMVATVGFLVGEQVEGSSFLFDSQVTGPAVNHFQQVPLPFWFAIGAAIAIAESVRVQKGWQDPGQSDKLFLLKDGYQPGDLEFDPLGLGAGTSAEELDELASKELNNGRLAMIAISGMVVQELVDGLNILPADIALELGNGDLAAMERACAGKVDEAACAKAFEASLEAASRM
;
A
#
# COMPACT_ATOMS: atom_id res chain seq x y z
N GLY A 1 -21.45 7.04 -7.22
CA GLY A 1 -20.06 7.44 -7.02
C GLY A 1 -19.84 8.86 -7.51
N LEU A 2 -18.87 9.55 -6.94
CA LEU A 2 -18.53 10.91 -7.33
C LEU A 2 -17.65 10.88 -8.60
N ASP A 3 -18.22 11.20 -9.75
CA ASP A 3 -17.51 11.33 -11.03
C ASP A 3 -17.41 12.81 -11.41
N VAL A 4 -16.48 13.51 -10.76
CA VAL A 4 -16.29 14.97 -10.93
C VAL A 4 -15.83 15.34 -12.34
N LEU A 5 -15.10 14.46 -13.00
CA LEU A 5 -14.51 14.71 -14.33
C LEU A 5 -15.34 14.09 -15.46
N GLY A 6 -16.42 13.39 -15.14
CA GLY A 6 -17.33 12.81 -16.12
C GLY A 6 -16.73 11.67 -16.94
N PHE A 7 -15.70 10.99 -16.45
CA PHE A 7 -15.07 9.87 -17.15
C PHE A 7 -15.99 8.67 -17.35
N GLY A 8 -17.07 8.56 -16.54
CA GLY A 8 -18.08 7.52 -16.67
C GLY A 8 -19.14 7.78 -17.72
N ASN A 9 -19.21 9.00 -18.28
CA ASN A 9 -20.25 9.38 -19.22
C ASN A 9 -20.00 8.77 -20.61
N GLY A 10 -20.96 7.98 -21.11
CA GLY A 10 -20.90 7.38 -22.44
C GLY A 10 -20.00 6.16 -22.57
N ILE A 11 -19.51 5.60 -21.47
CA ILE A 11 -18.71 4.37 -21.47
C ILE A 11 -19.66 3.15 -21.54
N ASP A 12 -19.29 2.15 -22.34
CA ASP A 12 -19.99 0.88 -22.38
C ASP A 12 -19.80 0.06 -21.09
N CYS A 13 -20.74 -0.81 -20.76
CA CYS A 13 -20.72 -1.61 -19.54
C CYS A 13 -19.45 -2.44 -19.38
N GLY A 14 -18.91 -3.00 -20.46
CA GLY A 14 -17.68 -3.79 -20.43
C GLY A 14 -16.45 -2.96 -20.03
N SER A 15 -16.35 -1.75 -20.53
CA SER A 15 -15.27 -0.82 -20.13
C SER A 15 -15.40 -0.39 -18.69
N LEU A 16 -16.61 -0.18 -18.18
CA LEU A 16 -16.85 0.16 -16.79
C LEU A 16 -16.44 -0.98 -15.85
N GLN A 17 -16.76 -2.21 -16.19
CA GLN A 17 -16.33 -3.39 -15.43
C GLN A 17 -14.81 -3.53 -15.41
N ARG A 18 -14.16 -3.27 -16.55
CA ARG A 18 -12.69 -3.28 -16.64
C ARG A 18 -12.05 -2.20 -15.76
N TYR A 19 -12.61 -1.00 -15.70
CA TYR A 19 -12.11 0.04 -14.81
C TYR A 19 -12.30 -0.33 -13.33
N ARG A 20 -13.40 -0.99 -12.99
CA ARG A 20 -13.62 -1.49 -11.62
C ARG A 20 -12.61 -2.59 -11.27
N GLU A 21 -12.32 -3.51 -12.18
CA GLU A 21 -11.30 -4.55 -11.99
C GLU A 21 -9.91 -3.92 -11.78
N ALA A 22 -9.56 -2.93 -12.58
CA ALA A 22 -8.29 -2.20 -12.44
C ALA A 22 -8.22 -1.45 -11.10
N GLU A 23 -9.28 -0.77 -10.69
CA GLU A 23 -9.36 -0.03 -9.44
C GLU A 23 -9.14 -0.96 -8.23
N LEU A 24 -9.82 -2.11 -8.19
CA LEU A 24 -9.67 -3.10 -7.12
C LEU A 24 -8.26 -3.69 -7.09
N THR A 25 -7.70 -4.02 -8.25
CA THR A 25 -6.34 -4.57 -8.34
C THR A 25 -5.29 -3.58 -7.84
N HIS A 26 -5.35 -2.32 -8.31
CA HIS A 26 -4.45 -1.27 -7.83
C HIS A 26 -4.64 -0.99 -6.33
N GLY A 27 -5.88 -0.99 -5.84
CA GLY A 27 -6.18 -0.84 -4.43
C GLY A 27 -5.58 -1.95 -3.57
N ARG A 28 -5.69 -3.22 -3.99
CA ARG A 28 -5.10 -4.37 -3.28
C ARG A 28 -3.58 -4.28 -3.23
N VAL A 29 -2.94 -3.99 -4.36
CA VAL A 29 -1.48 -3.79 -4.41
C VAL A 29 -1.06 -2.63 -3.53
N ALA A 30 -1.78 -1.50 -3.56
CA ALA A 30 -1.47 -0.33 -2.76
C ALA A 30 -1.60 -0.60 -1.25
N MET A 31 -2.63 -1.36 -0.81
CA MET A 31 -2.78 -1.76 0.59
C MET A 31 -1.58 -2.59 1.08
N VAL A 32 -1.16 -3.58 0.30
CA VAL A 32 0.02 -4.39 0.64
C VAL A 32 1.30 -3.56 0.59
N ALA A 33 1.44 -2.67 -0.40
CA ALA A 33 2.59 -1.80 -0.55
C ALA A 33 2.73 -0.81 0.62
N THR A 34 1.63 -0.22 1.09
CA THR A 34 1.63 0.69 2.24
C THR A 34 2.13 -0.01 3.51
N VAL A 35 1.63 -1.22 3.78
CA VAL A 35 2.10 -2.03 4.91
C VAL A 35 3.56 -2.43 4.71
N GLY A 36 3.93 -2.87 3.52
CA GLY A 36 5.31 -3.25 3.20
C GLY A 36 6.31 -2.10 3.34
N PHE A 37 5.89 -0.87 3.02
CA PHE A 37 6.69 0.34 3.16
C PHE A 37 7.01 0.59 4.64
N LEU A 38 5.97 0.66 5.48
CA LEU A 38 6.11 0.91 6.92
C LEU A 38 6.85 -0.22 7.66
N VAL A 39 6.51 -1.49 7.35
CA VAL A 39 7.19 -2.65 7.97
C VAL A 39 8.64 -2.75 7.49
N GLY A 40 8.90 -2.46 6.22
CA GLY A 40 10.25 -2.46 5.66
C GLY A 40 11.19 -1.53 6.41
N GLU A 41 10.76 -0.31 6.69
CA GLU A 41 11.53 0.64 7.49
C GLU A 41 11.75 0.20 8.95
N GLN A 42 10.74 -0.44 9.56
CA GLN A 42 10.83 -0.87 10.95
C GLN A 42 11.77 -2.08 11.16
N VAL A 43 11.97 -2.90 10.14
CA VAL A 43 12.83 -4.08 10.20
C VAL A 43 14.21 -3.85 9.58
N GLU A 44 14.49 -2.62 9.12
CA GLU A 44 15.79 -2.27 8.58
C GLU A 44 16.92 -2.50 9.59
N GLY A 45 18.10 -2.86 9.12
CA GLY A 45 19.24 -3.14 9.99
C GLY A 45 19.10 -4.40 10.85
N SER A 46 17.96 -5.10 10.82
CA SER A 46 17.80 -6.35 11.56
C SER A 46 18.49 -7.52 10.86
N SER A 47 19.08 -8.43 11.63
CA SER A 47 19.68 -9.65 11.08
C SER A 47 18.65 -10.64 10.54
N PHE A 48 17.36 -10.40 10.76
CA PHE A 48 16.27 -11.26 10.31
C PHE A 48 16.07 -11.20 8.80
N LEU A 49 16.23 -10.01 8.19
CA LEU A 49 16.10 -9.83 6.74
C LEU A 49 17.42 -9.33 6.15
N PHE A 50 17.96 -10.13 5.22
CA PHE A 50 19.14 -9.78 4.43
C PHE A 50 20.39 -9.36 5.22
N ASP A 51 20.53 -9.88 6.45
CA ASP A 51 21.72 -9.73 7.29
C ASP A 51 22.16 -8.26 7.50
N SER A 52 21.20 -7.40 7.79
CA SER A 52 21.37 -5.96 7.99
C SER A 52 21.90 -5.18 6.77
N GLN A 53 21.79 -5.74 5.57
CA GLN A 53 22.25 -5.08 4.35
C GLN A 53 21.27 -4.00 3.83
N VAL A 54 20.02 -4.05 4.27
CA VAL A 54 18.95 -3.14 3.84
C VAL A 54 18.77 -2.08 4.91
N THR A 55 19.02 -0.82 4.57
CA THR A 55 18.96 0.32 5.48
C THR A 55 18.48 1.59 4.78
N GLY A 56 17.91 2.53 5.56
CA GLY A 56 17.46 3.83 5.10
C GLY A 56 16.04 3.83 4.52
N PRO A 57 15.64 4.89 3.82
CA PRO A 57 14.28 5.05 3.30
C PRO A 57 13.79 3.87 2.47
N ALA A 58 12.54 3.46 2.64
CA ALA A 58 11.96 2.28 1.99
C ALA A 58 12.04 2.34 0.45
N VAL A 59 12.00 3.53 -0.14
CA VAL A 59 12.17 3.73 -1.59
C VAL A 59 13.52 3.22 -2.10
N ASN A 60 14.56 3.19 -1.25
CA ASN A 60 15.89 2.73 -1.58
C ASN A 60 16.09 1.21 -1.36
N HIS A 61 15.20 0.56 -0.61
CA HIS A 61 15.29 -0.88 -0.32
C HIS A 61 15.29 -1.73 -1.59
N PHE A 62 14.57 -1.29 -2.61
CA PHE A 62 14.49 -1.97 -3.90
C PHE A 62 15.88 -2.28 -4.50
N GLN A 63 16.84 -1.38 -4.38
CA GLN A 63 18.19 -1.53 -4.95
C GLN A 63 19.10 -2.37 -4.05
N GLN A 64 18.80 -2.46 -2.77
CA GLN A 64 19.64 -3.12 -1.76
C GLN A 64 19.30 -4.60 -1.60
N VAL A 65 18.05 -4.98 -1.92
CA VAL A 65 17.57 -6.35 -1.79
C VAL A 65 18.23 -7.27 -2.84
N PRO A 66 18.72 -8.46 -2.44
CA PRO A 66 19.38 -9.40 -3.35
C PRO A 66 18.49 -9.86 -4.50
N LEU A 67 19.09 -10.03 -5.68
CA LEU A 67 18.41 -10.44 -6.91
C LEU A 67 17.55 -11.73 -6.79
N PRO A 68 17.95 -12.79 -6.07
CA PRO A 68 17.13 -13.99 -5.90
C PRO A 68 15.75 -13.73 -5.27
N PHE A 69 15.66 -12.74 -4.39
CA PHE A 69 14.39 -12.31 -3.78
C PHE A 69 13.42 -11.77 -4.84
N TRP A 70 13.91 -10.99 -5.78
CA TRP A 70 13.11 -10.44 -6.87
C TRP A 70 12.60 -11.51 -7.82
N PHE A 71 13.39 -12.56 -8.07
CA PHE A 71 12.92 -13.72 -8.84
C PHE A 71 11.80 -14.46 -8.12
N ALA A 72 11.90 -14.64 -6.79
CA ALA A 72 10.86 -15.30 -6.01
C ALA A 72 9.56 -14.48 -5.99
N ILE A 73 9.65 -13.16 -5.75
CA ILE A 73 8.48 -12.26 -5.81
C ILE A 73 7.89 -12.22 -7.21
N GLY A 74 8.73 -12.08 -8.24
CA GLY A 74 8.27 -12.07 -9.63
C GLY A 74 7.53 -13.36 -10.02
N ALA A 75 8.02 -14.51 -9.57
CA ALA A 75 7.34 -15.79 -9.77
C ALA A 75 5.98 -15.84 -9.04
N ALA A 76 5.93 -15.37 -7.78
CA ALA A 76 4.68 -15.32 -7.02
C ALA A 76 3.63 -14.40 -7.68
N ILE A 77 4.07 -13.22 -8.14
CA ILE A 77 3.21 -12.29 -8.88
C ILE A 77 2.72 -12.93 -10.19
N ALA A 78 3.61 -13.58 -10.94
CA ALA A 78 3.25 -14.22 -12.20
C ALA A 78 2.20 -15.33 -12.00
N ILE A 79 2.29 -16.12 -10.92
CA ILE A 79 1.29 -17.12 -10.57
C ILE A 79 -0.05 -16.45 -10.23
N ALA A 80 -0.05 -15.43 -9.38
CA ALA A 80 -1.27 -14.71 -8.97
C ALA A 80 -1.96 -14.06 -10.19
N GLU A 81 -1.19 -13.39 -11.05
CA GLU A 81 -1.73 -12.78 -12.28
C GLU A 81 -2.22 -13.82 -13.28
N SER A 82 -1.56 -14.98 -13.39
CA SER A 82 -2.05 -16.07 -14.25
C SER A 82 -3.42 -16.58 -13.80
N VAL A 83 -3.63 -16.74 -12.50
CA VAL A 83 -4.94 -17.13 -11.94
C VAL A 83 -5.98 -16.05 -12.23
N ARG A 84 -5.64 -14.79 -12.03
CA ARG A 84 -6.52 -13.65 -12.29
C ARG A 84 -6.95 -13.58 -13.75
N VAL A 85 -5.99 -13.73 -14.68
CA VAL A 85 -6.27 -13.71 -16.11
C VAL A 85 -7.18 -14.89 -16.50
N GLN A 86 -6.88 -16.10 -16.03
CA GLN A 86 -7.69 -17.27 -16.34
C GLN A 86 -9.13 -17.17 -15.81
N LYS A 87 -9.36 -16.54 -14.66
CA LYS A 87 -10.70 -16.38 -14.08
C LYS A 87 -11.47 -15.23 -14.72
N GLY A 88 -10.87 -14.07 -14.83
CA GLY A 88 -11.58 -12.84 -15.15
C GLY A 88 -11.60 -12.43 -16.62
N TRP A 89 -10.59 -12.81 -17.42
CA TRP A 89 -10.43 -12.27 -18.77
C TRP A 89 -10.85 -13.26 -19.86
N GLN A 90 -11.41 -12.75 -20.95
CA GLN A 90 -11.72 -13.57 -22.14
C GLN A 90 -10.43 -13.89 -22.92
N ASP A 91 -10.42 -15.04 -23.57
CA ASP A 91 -9.30 -15.43 -24.42
C ASP A 91 -9.21 -14.50 -25.64
N PRO A 92 -8.02 -13.92 -25.92
CA PRO A 92 -7.86 -13.01 -27.05
C PRO A 92 -8.19 -13.62 -28.43
N GLY A 93 -8.13 -14.95 -28.51
CA GLY A 93 -8.46 -15.70 -29.74
C GLY A 93 -9.96 -15.93 -29.96
N GLN A 94 -10.81 -15.68 -28.97
CA GLN A 94 -12.26 -15.94 -29.04
C GLN A 94 -13.09 -14.66 -29.13
N SER A 95 -12.51 -13.50 -28.88
CA SER A 95 -13.21 -12.21 -28.89
C SER A 95 -12.62 -11.25 -29.91
N ASP A 96 -13.49 -10.53 -30.63
CA ASP A 96 -13.09 -9.49 -31.57
C ASP A 96 -12.48 -8.25 -30.86
N LYS A 97 -12.63 -8.15 -29.56
CA LYS A 97 -12.12 -7.06 -28.73
C LYS A 97 -11.12 -7.57 -27.69
N LEU A 98 -9.98 -6.91 -27.61
CA LEU A 98 -8.97 -7.15 -26.58
C LEU A 98 -9.43 -6.58 -25.22
N PHE A 99 -9.00 -7.23 -24.14
CA PHE A 99 -9.21 -6.77 -22.78
C PHE A 99 -10.68 -6.74 -22.33
N LEU A 100 -11.48 -7.72 -22.74
CA LEU A 100 -12.82 -7.94 -22.20
C LEU A 100 -12.78 -8.89 -21.01
N LEU A 101 -13.63 -8.63 -20.03
CA LEU A 101 -13.90 -9.56 -18.95
C LEU A 101 -14.89 -10.63 -19.42
N LYS A 102 -14.86 -11.81 -18.81
CA LYS A 102 -15.81 -12.89 -19.09
C LYS A 102 -17.22 -12.48 -18.67
N ASP A 103 -18.19 -12.97 -19.45
CA ASP A 103 -19.60 -12.77 -19.11
C ASP A 103 -19.90 -13.44 -17.76
N GLY A 104 -20.54 -12.68 -16.86
CA GLY A 104 -20.86 -13.14 -15.51
C GLY A 104 -19.72 -13.03 -14.48
N TYR A 105 -18.52 -12.64 -14.89
CA TYR A 105 -17.44 -12.36 -13.93
C TYR A 105 -17.72 -11.06 -13.18
N GLN A 106 -17.65 -11.13 -11.86
CA GLN A 106 -17.73 -9.96 -10.97
C GLN A 106 -16.34 -9.36 -10.78
N PRO A 107 -16.09 -8.08 -11.12
CA PRO A 107 -14.80 -7.47 -10.93
C PRO A 107 -14.28 -7.62 -9.50
N GLY A 108 -13.06 -8.17 -9.38
CA GLY A 108 -12.39 -8.41 -8.10
C GLY A 108 -12.68 -9.75 -7.45
N ASP A 109 -13.65 -10.53 -7.94
CA ASP A 109 -13.98 -11.83 -7.38
C ASP A 109 -13.08 -12.92 -7.99
N LEU A 110 -12.04 -13.28 -7.27
CA LEU A 110 -11.14 -14.37 -7.65
C LEU A 110 -11.51 -15.70 -6.96
N GLU A 111 -12.62 -15.76 -6.22
CA GLU A 111 -13.01 -16.91 -5.39
C GLU A 111 -11.87 -17.34 -4.43
N PHE A 112 -11.06 -16.39 -3.99
CA PHE A 112 -9.93 -16.63 -3.10
C PHE A 112 -10.32 -16.29 -1.66
N ASP A 113 -10.76 -17.30 -0.91
CA ASP A 113 -11.10 -17.16 0.51
C ASP A 113 -10.47 -18.30 1.33
N PRO A 114 -9.15 -18.25 1.55
CA PRO A 114 -8.43 -19.30 2.27
C PRO A 114 -8.82 -19.42 3.76
N LEU A 115 -9.41 -18.38 4.33
CA LEU A 115 -9.84 -18.35 5.74
C LEU A 115 -11.34 -18.61 5.90
N GLY A 116 -12.08 -18.72 4.81
CA GLY A 116 -13.53 -18.96 4.84
C GLY A 116 -14.35 -17.82 5.46
N LEU A 117 -13.86 -16.58 5.36
CA LEU A 117 -14.51 -15.40 5.95
C LEU A 117 -15.81 -15.03 5.23
N GLY A 118 -15.94 -15.39 3.96
CA GLY A 118 -17.17 -15.21 3.17
C GLY A 118 -18.17 -16.34 3.34
N ALA A 119 -17.79 -17.45 3.96
CA ALA A 119 -18.65 -18.61 4.10
C ALA A 119 -19.80 -18.35 5.10
N GLY A 120 -21.05 -18.35 4.60
CA GLY A 120 -22.23 -18.10 5.43
C GLY A 120 -22.62 -16.63 5.59
N THR A 121 -21.91 -15.72 4.94
CA THR A 121 -22.21 -14.29 4.91
C THR A 121 -23.37 -14.01 3.96
N SER A 122 -24.29 -13.12 4.31
CA SER A 122 -25.38 -12.70 3.43
C SER A 122 -24.86 -11.87 2.25
N ALA A 123 -25.63 -11.81 1.15
CA ALA A 123 -25.26 -11.00 -0.01
C ALA A 123 -25.08 -9.50 0.33
N GLU A 124 -25.89 -8.99 1.26
CA GLU A 124 -25.81 -7.60 1.72
C GLU A 124 -24.53 -7.32 2.50
N GLU A 125 -24.12 -8.25 3.37
CA GLU A 125 -22.85 -8.15 4.11
C GLU A 125 -21.63 -8.26 3.18
N LEU A 126 -21.69 -9.12 2.15
CA LEU A 126 -20.63 -9.21 1.12
C LEU A 126 -20.48 -7.90 0.35
N ASP A 127 -21.59 -7.26 -0.02
CA ASP A 127 -21.57 -5.95 -0.70
C ASP A 127 -20.99 -4.85 0.22
N GLU A 128 -21.28 -4.91 1.52
CA GLU A 128 -20.68 -3.99 2.50
C GLU A 128 -19.17 -4.20 2.62
N LEU A 129 -18.70 -5.45 2.69
CA LEU A 129 -17.29 -5.79 2.74
C LEU A 129 -16.56 -5.36 1.46
N ALA A 130 -17.15 -5.58 0.28
CA ALA A 130 -16.61 -5.14 -1.00
C ALA A 130 -16.50 -3.61 -1.09
N SER A 131 -17.47 -2.89 -0.51
CA SER A 131 -17.43 -1.43 -0.41
C SER A 131 -16.31 -0.95 0.53
N LYS A 132 -16.09 -1.64 1.65
CA LYS A 132 -14.99 -1.36 2.58
C LYS A 132 -13.63 -1.63 1.92
N GLU A 133 -13.49 -2.74 1.22
CA GLU A 133 -12.28 -3.08 0.46
C GLU A 133 -11.92 -1.98 -0.54
N LEU A 134 -12.89 -1.54 -1.33
CA LEU A 134 -12.69 -0.49 -2.32
C LEU A 134 -12.25 0.84 -1.68
N ASN A 135 -12.91 1.26 -0.61
CA ASN A 135 -12.61 2.52 0.06
C ASN A 135 -11.22 2.49 0.72
N ASN A 136 -10.85 1.38 1.35
CA ASN A 136 -9.50 1.18 1.89
C ASN A 136 -8.46 1.13 0.78
N GLY A 137 -8.76 0.50 -0.36
CA GLY A 137 -7.90 0.49 -1.53
C GLY A 137 -7.63 1.89 -2.09
N ARG A 138 -8.67 2.73 -2.20
CA ARG A 138 -8.52 4.13 -2.63
C ARG A 138 -7.65 4.94 -1.68
N LEU A 139 -7.89 4.80 -0.38
CA LEU A 139 -7.07 5.46 0.63
C LEU A 139 -5.62 5.02 0.56
N ALA A 140 -5.38 3.71 0.41
CA ALA A 140 -4.03 3.16 0.29
C ALA A 140 -3.29 3.64 -0.97
N MET A 141 -3.97 3.79 -2.11
CA MET A 141 -3.37 4.35 -3.32
C MET A 141 -2.87 5.79 -3.11
N ILE A 142 -3.65 6.61 -2.41
CA ILE A 142 -3.24 7.97 -2.05
C ILE A 142 -2.08 7.94 -1.04
N ALA A 143 -2.19 7.10 -0.02
CA ALA A 143 -1.20 6.99 1.05
C ALA A 143 0.18 6.57 0.52
N ILE A 144 0.26 5.49 -0.26
CA ILE A 144 1.55 5.02 -0.80
C ILE A 144 2.17 6.04 -1.74
N SER A 145 1.35 6.74 -2.54
CA SER A 145 1.85 7.82 -3.41
C SER A 145 2.46 8.95 -2.59
N GLY A 146 1.81 9.35 -1.48
CA GLY A 146 2.32 10.35 -0.57
C GLY A 146 3.62 9.94 0.12
N MET A 147 3.69 8.69 0.62
CA MET A 147 4.90 8.15 1.26
C MET A 147 6.10 8.15 0.32
N VAL A 148 5.93 7.65 -0.91
CA VAL A 148 7.01 7.64 -1.92
C VAL A 148 7.49 9.06 -2.23
N VAL A 149 6.57 10.01 -2.44
CA VAL A 149 6.95 11.40 -2.72
C VAL A 149 7.66 12.03 -1.52
N GLN A 150 7.19 11.77 -0.30
CA GLN A 150 7.81 12.29 0.91
C GLN A 150 9.26 11.81 1.04
N GLU A 151 9.52 10.50 0.94
CA GLU A 151 10.88 9.98 1.02
C GLU A 151 11.81 10.47 -0.12
N LEU A 152 11.26 10.64 -1.33
CA LEU A 152 12.02 11.18 -2.45
C LEU A 152 12.43 12.65 -2.25
N VAL A 153 11.63 13.43 -1.52
CA VAL A 153 11.91 14.84 -1.23
C VAL A 153 12.79 15.00 -0.02
N ASP A 154 12.46 14.32 1.08
CA ASP A 154 13.12 14.48 2.38
C ASP A 154 14.34 13.56 2.52
N GLY A 155 14.36 12.42 1.85
CA GLY A 155 15.40 11.39 1.98
C GLY A 155 15.45 10.72 3.35
N LEU A 156 14.35 10.81 4.12
CA LEU A 156 14.22 10.29 5.48
C LEU A 156 13.13 9.22 5.52
N ASN A 157 13.24 8.32 6.50
CA ASN A 157 12.21 7.31 6.76
C ASN A 157 10.89 7.99 7.16
N ILE A 158 9.76 7.39 6.79
CA ILE A 158 8.42 7.88 7.17
C ILE A 158 8.22 7.78 8.68
N LEU A 159 8.63 6.64 9.27
CA LEU A 159 8.58 6.39 10.71
C LEU A 159 9.98 6.04 11.21
N PRO A 160 10.81 7.04 11.54
CA PRO A 160 12.11 6.74 12.14
C PRO A 160 11.90 5.96 13.45
N ALA A 161 12.48 4.75 13.50
CA ALA A 161 12.27 3.79 14.59
C ALA A 161 12.71 4.31 15.96
N ASP A 162 13.75 5.13 15.97
CA ASP A 162 14.29 5.83 17.13
C ASP A 162 13.29 6.85 17.71
N ILE A 163 12.57 7.57 16.88
CA ILE A 163 11.56 8.54 17.36
C ILE A 163 10.36 7.83 18.00
N ALA A 164 9.89 6.72 17.43
CA ALA A 164 8.73 6.01 17.97
C ALA A 164 9.00 5.38 19.36
N LEU A 165 10.22 4.89 19.59
CA LEU A 165 10.64 4.29 20.87
C LEU A 165 11.00 5.36 21.92
N GLU A 166 11.55 6.47 21.52
CA GLU A 166 12.05 7.53 22.40
C GLU A 166 10.99 8.58 22.76
N LEU A 167 9.96 8.78 21.91
CA LEU A 167 8.76 9.57 22.27
C LEU A 167 8.05 9.00 23.51
N GLY A 168 8.15 7.68 23.76
CA GLY A 168 7.63 7.04 24.97
C GLY A 168 8.44 7.36 26.24
N ASN A 169 9.70 7.78 26.12
CA ASN A 169 10.62 7.98 27.24
C ASN A 169 10.95 9.47 27.55
N GLY A 170 10.50 10.41 26.71
CA GLY A 170 10.73 11.86 26.92
C GLY A 170 12.20 12.29 26.86
N ASP A 171 13.04 11.61 26.10
CA ASP A 171 14.47 11.84 26.07
C ASP A 171 14.85 12.99 25.12
N LEU A 172 15.41 14.08 25.71
CA LEU A 172 15.87 15.26 24.99
C LEU A 172 16.99 14.96 23.97
N ALA A 173 17.83 13.96 24.23
CA ALA A 173 18.89 13.56 23.30
C ALA A 173 18.35 12.89 22.03
N ALA A 174 17.17 12.27 22.10
CA ALA A 174 16.45 11.76 20.97
C ALA A 174 15.89 12.88 20.09
N MET A 175 15.36 13.91 20.73
CA MET A 175 14.87 15.10 20.05
C MET A 175 15.98 15.79 19.24
N GLU A 176 17.15 16.00 19.85
CA GLU A 176 18.29 16.61 19.16
C GLU A 176 18.73 15.79 17.94
N ARG A 177 18.80 14.45 18.07
CA ARG A 177 19.14 13.54 16.96
C ARG A 177 18.10 13.57 15.84
N ALA A 178 16.81 13.57 16.19
CA ALA A 178 15.71 13.61 15.23
C ALA A 178 15.62 14.93 14.46
N CYS A 179 16.08 16.02 15.06
CA CYS A 179 16.08 17.36 14.45
C CYS A 179 17.41 17.69 13.76
N ALA A 180 18.48 16.95 14.04
CA ALA A 180 19.80 17.17 13.45
C ALA A 180 19.76 17.03 11.92
N GLY A 181 20.26 18.05 11.22
CA GLY A 181 20.29 18.05 9.74
C GLY A 181 18.99 18.47 9.04
N LYS A 182 17.93 18.82 9.77
CA LYS A 182 16.73 19.40 9.15
C LYS A 182 16.93 20.90 8.86
N VAL A 183 16.23 21.39 7.85
CA VAL A 183 16.35 22.78 7.36
C VAL A 183 16.04 23.84 8.44
N ASP A 184 15.23 23.47 9.44
CA ASP A 184 14.93 24.32 10.59
C ASP A 184 14.92 23.48 11.88
N GLU A 185 16.12 23.23 12.42
CA GLU A 185 16.34 22.48 13.66
C GLU A 185 15.63 23.11 14.86
N ALA A 186 15.59 24.45 14.92
CA ALA A 186 14.96 25.18 16.02
C ALA A 186 13.42 25.07 16.00
N ALA A 187 12.81 25.06 14.82
CA ALA A 187 11.36 24.84 14.70
C ALA A 187 10.98 23.39 15.01
N CYS A 188 11.80 22.42 14.60
CA CYS A 188 11.63 21.02 14.93
C CYS A 188 11.67 20.75 16.43
N ALA A 189 12.68 21.30 17.13
CA ALA A 189 12.83 21.19 18.57
C ALA A 189 11.62 21.78 19.34
N LYS A 190 11.15 22.95 18.96
CA LYS A 190 9.96 23.59 19.57
C LYS A 190 8.68 22.79 19.37
N ALA A 191 8.50 22.24 18.17
CA ALA A 191 7.32 21.41 17.87
C ALA A 191 7.31 20.13 18.72
N PHE A 192 8.48 19.55 18.94
CA PHE A 192 8.64 18.36 19.78
C PHE A 192 8.39 18.65 21.26
N GLU A 193 8.95 19.73 21.83
CA GLU A 193 8.69 20.18 23.19
C GLU A 193 7.21 20.43 23.44
N ALA A 194 6.53 21.09 22.50
CA ALA A 194 5.09 21.33 22.59
C ALA A 194 4.28 20.02 22.60
N SER A 195 4.72 18.99 21.88
CA SER A 195 4.07 17.68 21.87
C SER A 195 4.24 16.92 23.19
N LEU A 196 5.41 17.00 23.81
CA LEU A 196 5.69 16.41 25.12
C LEU A 196 4.89 17.09 26.25
N GLU A 197 4.78 18.41 26.22
CA GLU A 197 3.95 19.13 27.18
C GLU A 197 2.46 18.79 27.05
N ALA A 198 1.96 18.59 25.81
CA ALA A 198 0.59 18.17 25.59
C ALA A 198 0.33 16.74 26.11
N ALA A 199 1.29 15.84 25.95
CA ALA A 199 1.20 14.46 26.44
C ALA A 199 1.26 14.36 27.96
N SER A 200 2.03 15.23 28.63
CA SER A 200 2.15 15.26 30.10
C SER A 200 0.90 15.81 30.82
N ARG A 201 -0.03 16.44 30.09
CA ARG A 201 -1.28 17.01 30.61
C ARG A 201 -2.50 16.08 30.48
N MET A 202 -2.33 14.91 29.84
CA MET A 202 -3.35 13.86 29.73
C MET A 202 -3.14 12.78 30.80
#